data_77355a93e1d1efe50478158403221f7a
#
_entry.id   77355a93e1d1efe50478158403221f7a
#
_cell.length_a   1.000
_cell.length_b   1.000
_cell.length_c   1.000
_cell.angle_alpha   90.00
_cell.angle_beta   90.00
_cell.angle_gamma   90.00
#
_symmetry.space_group_name_H-M   'P 1'
#
loop_
_entity.id
_entity.type
_entity.pdbx_description
1 polymer ?
#
loop_
_entity_poly.entity_id
_entity_poly.type
_entity_poly.pdbx_seq_one_letter_code
_entity_poly.pdbx_strand_id
1 'polypeptide(L)'
;MRIKMLPIVAAAVLVAGTASAQDMVVKIGHVGPTSGAIAHLGKDNENGARMAIDVLNAKGVMIGGKKAKFELLAEDDAGDPKQGTSAAQKLVDSKVNGVIGHL
;
A
#
# COMPACT_ATOMS: atom_id res chain seq x y z
N MET A 1 6.57 -44.09 55.64
CA MET A 1 6.06 -42.83 55.07
C MET A 1 6.41 -42.79 53.60
N ARG A 2 5.43 -42.97 52.74
CA ARG A 2 5.66 -42.97 51.27
C ARG A 2 5.38 -41.61 50.75
N ILE A 3 6.39 -40.93 50.24
CA ILE A 3 6.21 -39.65 49.55
C ILE A 3 5.82 -40.00 48.13
N LYS A 4 4.55 -39.71 47.77
CA LYS A 4 4.12 -39.80 46.40
C LYS A 4 4.55 -38.51 45.69
N MET A 5 5.61 -38.61 44.89
CA MET A 5 5.94 -37.55 43.95
C MET A 5 4.94 -37.60 42.82
N LEU A 6 4.07 -36.61 42.71
CA LEU A 6 3.26 -36.39 41.55
C LEU A 6 4.16 -35.84 40.44
N PRO A 7 4.14 -36.45 39.24
CA PRO A 7 4.91 -35.87 38.15
C PRO A 7 4.25 -34.53 37.78
N ILE A 8 5.02 -33.46 37.88
CA ILE A 8 4.61 -32.19 37.34
C ILE A 8 4.73 -32.34 35.85
N VAL A 9 3.59 -32.54 35.18
CA VAL A 9 3.50 -32.44 33.74
C VAL A 9 3.54 -30.95 33.42
N ALA A 10 4.70 -30.47 33.12
CA ALA A 10 4.84 -29.15 32.52
C ALA A 10 4.23 -29.23 31.12
N ALA A 11 2.98 -28.83 31.00
CA ALA A 11 2.38 -28.60 29.69
C ALA A 11 3.11 -27.41 29.09
N ALA A 12 4.09 -27.70 28.25
CA ALA A 12 4.65 -26.68 27.37
C ALA A 12 3.55 -26.29 26.40
N VAL A 13 2.86 -25.20 26.71
CA VAL A 13 1.98 -24.55 25.73
C VAL A 13 2.89 -24.01 24.65
N LEU A 14 3.08 -24.79 23.58
CA LEU A 14 3.61 -24.24 22.35
C LEU A 14 2.56 -23.26 21.84
N VAL A 15 2.74 -22.00 22.17
CA VAL A 15 2.10 -20.95 21.42
C VAL A 15 2.78 -20.96 20.05
N ALA A 16 2.23 -21.77 19.14
CA ALA A 16 2.55 -21.63 17.74
C ALA A 16 2.05 -20.25 17.34
N GLY A 17 2.95 -19.26 17.42
CA GLY A 17 2.69 -17.97 16.82
C GLY A 17 2.39 -18.22 15.37
N THR A 18 1.13 -18.00 14.96
CA THR A 18 0.82 -17.90 13.56
C THR A 18 1.67 -16.76 13.02
N ALA A 19 2.74 -17.12 12.27
CA ALA A 19 3.49 -16.13 11.52
C ALA A 19 2.51 -15.57 10.49
N SER A 20 1.81 -14.48 10.84
CA SER A 20 1.09 -13.71 9.86
C SER A 20 2.13 -13.23 8.86
N ALA A 21 1.92 -13.52 7.56
CA ALA A 21 2.73 -12.96 6.50
C ALA A 21 2.78 -11.45 6.73
N GLN A 22 3.98 -10.89 6.88
CA GLN A 22 4.13 -9.45 7.03
C GLN A 22 3.58 -8.79 5.78
N ASP A 23 2.68 -7.83 5.96
CA ASP A 23 2.20 -7.03 4.86
C ASP A 23 3.36 -6.20 4.31
N MET A 24 3.39 -6.06 3.00
CA MET A 24 4.25 -5.09 2.35
C MET A 24 3.39 -3.97 1.79
N VAL A 25 3.87 -2.75 1.87
CA VAL A 25 3.19 -1.60 1.29
C VAL A 25 3.77 -1.33 -0.09
N VAL A 26 2.89 -1.27 -1.09
CA VAL A 26 3.24 -0.86 -2.45
C VAL A 26 2.63 0.51 -2.70
N LYS A 27 3.46 1.52 -2.85
CA LYS A 27 3.03 2.89 -3.08
C LYS A 27 2.96 3.17 -4.57
N ILE A 28 1.79 3.55 -5.05
CA ILE A 28 1.57 3.96 -6.43
C ILE A 28 1.27 5.46 -6.44
N GLY A 29 2.08 6.21 -7.16
CA GLY A 29 1.83 7.62 -7.38
C GLY A 29 0.83 7.83 -8.52
N HIS A 30 0.04 8.86 -8.42
CA HIS A 30 -0.79 9.37 -9.50
C HIS A 30 -0.54 10.86 -9.63
N VAL A 31 -0.27 11.33 -10.83
CA VAL A 31 -0.07 12.74 -11.11
C VAL A 31 -0.85 13.13 -12.37
N GLY A 32 -1.61 14.18 -12.23
CA GLY A 32 -2.42 14.72 -13.30
C GLY A 32 -3.06 16.02 -12.87
N PRO A 33 -3.73 16.74 -13.79
CA PRO A 33 -4.39 17.99 -13.47
C PRO A 33 -5.69 17.73 -12.71
N THR A 34 -5.67 17.95 -11.40
CA THR A 34 -6.88 17.88 -10.55
C THR A 34 -7.38 19.27 -10.15
N SER A 35 -6.73 20.31 -10.65
CA SER A 35 -7.19 21.70 -10.63
C SER A 35 -7.00 22.34 -12.01
N GLY A 36 -7.60 23.50 -12.21
CA GLY A 36 -7.53 24.23 -13.48
C GLY A 36 -8.55 23.79 -14.53
N ALA A 37 -8.33 24.21 -15.77
CA ALA A 37 -9.32 24.07 -16.85
C ALA A 37 -9.65 22.62 -17.25
N ILE A 38 -8.69 21.70 -17.04
CA ILE A 38 -8.85 20.28 -17.39
C ILE A 38 -8.91 19.39 -16.15
N ALA A 39 -9.26 19.95 -15.00
CA ALA A 39 -9.34 19.22 -13.74
C ALA A 39 -10.24 17.98 -13.79
N HIS A 40 -11.29 18.02 -14.58
CA HIS A 40 -12.20 16.89 -14.75
C HIS A 40 -11.51 15.65 -15.34
N LEU A 41 -10.54 15.85 -16.23
CA LEU A 41 -9.77 14.74 -16.82
C LEU A 41 -8.84 14.09 -15.77
N GLY A 42 -8.13 14.91 -15.02
CA GLY A 42 -7.22 14.42 -13.97
C GLY A 42 -7.97 13.73 -12.84
N LYS A 43 -9.10 14.26 -12.43
CA LYS A 43 -9.95 13.63 -11.41
C LYS A 43 -10.53 12.30 -11.86
N ASP A 44 -10.94 12.21 -13.11
CA ASP A 44 -11.45 10.96 -13.67
C ASP A 44 -10.36 9.88 -13.70
N ASN A 45 -9.17 10.24 -14.14
CA ASN A 45 -8.02 9.34 -14.11
C ASN A 45 -7.66 8.89 -12.67
N GLU A 46 -7.64 9.80 -11.73
CA GLU A 46 -7.38 9.48 -10.33
C GLU A 46 -8.43 8.52 -9.78
N ASN A 47 -9.70 8.76 -10.06
CA ASN A 47 -10.77 7.87 -9.63
C ASN A 47 -10.63 6.47 -10.23
N GLY A 48 -10.24 6.36 -11.49
CA GLY A 48 -9.94 5.09 -12.12
C GLY A 48 -8.79 4.36 -11.44
N ALA A 49 -7.73 5.07 -11.11
CA ALA A 49 -6.60 4.51 -10.38
C ALA A 49 -7.02 4.03 -8.98
N ARG A 50 -7.84 4.79 -8.26
CA ARG A 50 -8.36 4.39 -6.94
C ARG A 50 -9.20 3.13 -7.02
N MET A 51 -10.05 3.03 -8.02
CA MET A 51 -10.86 1.81 -8.24
C MET A 51 -9.97 0.59 -8.45
N ALA A 52 -8.92 0.72 -9.24
CA ALA A 52 -7.97 -0.38 -9.47
C ALA A 52 -7.24 -0.77 -8.18
N ILE A 53 -6.82 0.20 -7.39
CA ILE A 53 -6.18 -0.03 -6.08
C ILE A 53 -7.13 -0.78 -5.14
N ASP A 54 -8.39 -0.39 -5.07
CA ASP A 54 -9.40 -1.05 -4.24
C ASP A 54 -9.60 -2.51 -4.65
N VAL A 55 -9.66 -2.77 -5.95
CA VAL A 55 -9.76 -4.14 -6.50
C VAL A 55 -8.55 -4.98 -6.12
N LEU A 56 -7.34 -4.44 -6.27
CA LEU A 56 -6.11 -5.14 -5.91
C LEU A 56 -6.06 -5.47 -4.41
N ASN A 57 -6.45 -4.51 -3.57
CA ASN A 57 -6.47 -4.72 -2.13
C ASN A 57 -7.52 -5.75 -1.71
N ALA A 58 -8.66 -5.79 -2.40
CA ALA A 58 -9.71 -6.79 -2.15
C ALA A 58 -9.28 -8.21 -2.56
N LYS A 59 -8.42 -8.33 -3.59
CA LYS A 59 -7.93 -9.63 -4.07
C LYS A 59 -6.91 -10.27 -3.13
N GLY A 60 -6.26 -9.51 -2.26
CA GLY A 60 -5.21 -10.03 -1.41
C GLY A 60 -3.96 -10.49 -2.18
N VAL A 61 -3.45 -9.63 -3.06
CA VAL A 61 -2.28 -9.94 -3.92
C VAL A 61 -1.07 -10.29 -3.07
N MET A 62 -0.42 -11.40 -3.40
CA MET A 62 0.82 -11.85 -2.75
C MET A 62 2.02 -11.53 -3.64
N ILE A 63 3.03 -10.93 -3.06
CA ILE A 63 4.31 -10.63 -3.73
C ILE A 63 5.44 -11.15 -2.84
N GLY A 64 6.22 -12.09 -3.35
CA GLY A 64 7.35 -12.66 -2.61
C GLY A 64 6.96 -13.26 -1.25
N GLY A 65 5.78 -13.88 -1.16
CA GLY A 65 5.27 -14.47 0.07
C GLY A 65 4.67 -13.48 1.07
N LYS A 66 4.59 -12.20 0.71
CA LYS A 66 4.00 -11.13 1.53
C LYS A 66 2.70 -10.63 0.92
N LYS A 67 1.75 -10.28 1.76
CA LYS A 67 0.51 -9.66 1.31
C LYS A 67 0.80 -8.20 0.93
N ALA A 68 0.54 -7.84 -0.32
CA ALA A 68 0.72 -6.48 -0.80
C ALA A 68 -0.48 -5.61 -0.44
N LYS A 69 -0.22 -4.52 0.25
CA LYS A 69 -1.19 -3.46 0.49
C LYS A 69 -0.83 -2.29 -0.43
N PHE A 70 -1.71 -1.99 -1.37
CA PHE A 70 -1.50 -0.91 -2.32
C PHE A 70 -2.03 0.39 -1.75
N GLU A 71 -1.25 1.44 -1.86
CA GLU A 71 -1.62 2.80 -1.47
C GLU A 71 -1.46 3.73 -2.67
N LEU A 72 -2.41 4.63 -2.87
CA LEU A 72 -2.36 5.64 -3.91
C LEU A 72 -1.95 6.99 -3.29
N LEU A 73 -0.89 7.57 -3.83
CA LEU A 73 -0.45 8.93 -3.51
C LEU A 73 -0.73 9.81 -4.73
N ALA A 74 -1.73 10.67 -4.62
CA ALA A 74 -2.16 11.52 -5.71
C ALA A 74 -1.60 12.93 -5.57
N GLU A 75 -1.08 13.47 -6.67
CA GLU A 75 -0.54 14.82 -6.77
C GLU A 75 -1.18 15.55 -7.94
N ASP A 76 -1.38 16.84 -7.77
CA ASP A 76 -1.93 17.73 -8.79
C ASP A 76 -0.79 18.44 -9.54
N ASP A 77 -0.77 18.35 -10.86
CA ASP A 77 0.17 19.13 -11.69
C ASP A 77 -0.49 20.38 -12.32
N ALA A 78 -1.78 20.57 -12.10
CA ALA A 78 -2.58 21.69 -12.65
C ALA A 78 -2.44 21.87 -14.16
N GLY A 79 -1.92 20.89 -14.89
CA GLY A 79 -1.61 21.02 -16.31
C GLY A 79 -0.44 21.97 -16.60
N ASP A 80 0.39 22.24 -15.58
CA ASP A 80 1.54 23.13 -15.66
C ASP A 80 2.85 22.37 -15.50
N PRO A 81 3.80 22.50 -16.46
CA PRO A 81 5.06 21.76 -16.39
C PRO A 81 5.87 22.02 -15.14
N LYS A 82 5.80 23.22 -14.58
CA LYS A 82 6.52 23.57 -13.36
C LYS A 82 5.95 22.87 -12.14
N GLN A 83 4.64 22.85 -12.02
CA GLN A 83 3.96 22.07 -10.99
C GLN A 83 4.12 20.57 -11.21
N GLY A 84 4.15 20.13 -12.46
CA GLY A 84 4.43 18.74 -12.82
C GLY A 84 5.77 18.26 -12.28
N THR A 85 6.81 19.09 -12.43
CA THR A 85 8.13 18.77 -11.89
C THR A 85 8.10 18.67 -10.35
N SER A 86 7.43 19.61 -9.69
CA SER A 86 7.30 19.59 -8.22
C SER A 86 6.50 18.38 -7.75
N ALA A 87 5.41 18.04 -8.43
CA ALA A 87 4.60 16.87 -8.11
C ALA A 87 5.39 15.57 -8.27
N ALA A 88 6.15 15.45 -9.36
CA ALA A 88 7.03 14.31 -9.59
C ALA A 88 8.08 14.18 -8.48
N GLN A 89 8.68 15.29 -8.06
CA GLN A 89 9.66 15.28 -6.98
C GLN A 89 9.05 14.81 -5.65
N LYS A 90 7.84 15.24 -5.32
CA LYS A 90 7.14 14.76 -4.11
C LYS A 90 6.94 13.24 -4.14
N LEU A 91 6.57 12.70 -5.29
CA LEU A 91 6.39 11.26 -5.44
C LEU A 91 7.71 10.50 -5.28
N VAL A 92 8.81 11.02 -5.84
CA VAL A 92 10.14 10.47 -5.64
C VAL A 92 10.51 10.48 -4.15
N ASP A 93 10.31 11.60 -3.48
CA ASP A 93 10.63 11.74 -2.05
C ASP A 93 9.77 10.81 -1.18
N SER A 94 8.56 10.52 -1.62
CA SER A 94 7.65 9.56 -0.96
C SER A 94 8.02 8.10 -1.26
N LYS A 95 9.02 7.85 -2.08
CA LYS A 95 9.51 6.52 -2.44
C LYS A 95 8.42 5.63 -3.04
N VAL A 96 7.66 6.16 -3.98
CA VAL A 96 6.67 5.36 -4.71
C VAL A 96 7.36 4.30 -5.57
N ASN A 97 6.67 3.17 -5.75
CA ASN A 97 7.17 2.06 -6.56
C ASN A 97 6.86 2.24 -8.05
N GLY A 98 5.87 3.06 -8.38
CA GLY A 98 5.51 3.38 -9.74
C GLY A 98 4.59 4.58 -9.80
N VAL A 99 4.43 5.17 -10.97
CA VAL A 99 3.61 6.37 -11.19
C VAL A 99 2.68 6.16 -12.37
N ILE A 100 1.42 6.57 -12.19
CA ILE A 100 0.40 6.67 -13.24
C ILE A 100 0.25 8.16 -13.58
N GLY A 101 0.36 8.52 -14.82
CA GLY A 101 0.32 9.89 -15.33
C GLY A 101 1.60 10.16 -16.11
N HIS A 102 1.89 11.36 -16.44
CA HIS A 102 1.09 12.59 -16.47
C HIS A 102 0.07 12.57 -17.60
N LEU A 103 -1.00 13.31 -17.46
CA LEU A 103 -1.99 13.47 -18.51
C LEU A 103 -1.57 14.56 -19.50
#